data_04ba59a16da5832de7fe55360e10ac79
#
_entry.id   04ba59a16da5832de7fe55360e10ac79
#
_cell.length_a   1.000
_cell.length_b   1.000
_cell.length_c   1.000
_cell.angle_alpha   90.00
_cell.angle_beta   90.00
_cell.angle_gamma   90.00
#
_symmetry.space_group_name_H-M   'P 1'
#
loop_
_entity.id
_entity.type
_entity.pdbx_description
1 polymer ?
#
loop_
_entity_poly.entity_id
_entity_poly.type
_entity_poly.pdbx_seq_one_letter_code
_entity_poly.pdbx_strand_id
1 'polypeptide(L)'
;EPSDQIWRNERWVVTSRDRPSGLPLMLFLHSREHLDLTDLDDAMAAELGRITVWLHRIMGNLPHIGRVHVCKWGDGGSHLHVWFFARYERLPDILGSMAIEWDEMLPPPPEEVWRADLRYVAERLAHHDGTALV
;
A
#
# COMPACT_ATOMS: atom_id res chain seq x y z
N GLU A 1 6.05 -13.26 -0.23
CA GLU A 1 5.14 -14.39 -0.04
C GLU A 1 3.92 -14.22 -0.95
N PRO A 2 3.57 -15.20 -1.77
CA PRO A 2 2.41 -15.05 -2.67
C PRO A 2 1.12 -14.74 -1.93
N SER A 3 0.97 -15.24 -0.71
CA SER A 3 -0.23 -15.00 0.09
C SER A 3 -0.41 -13.54 0.49
N ASP A 4 0.64 -12.75 0.42
CA ASP A 4 0.59 -11.33 0.80
C ASP A 4 0.30 -10.43 -0.40
N GLN A 5 0.31 -10.98 -1.60
CA GLN A 5 0.04 -10.21 -2.80
C GLN A 5 -1.46 -9.98 -2.93
N ILE A 6 -1.86 -8.73 -3.12
CA ILE A 6 -3.27 -8.39 -3.29
C ILE A 6 -3.60 -7.97 -4.71
N TRP A 7 -2.59 -7.56 -5.49
CA TRP A 7 -2.78 -7.12 -6.88
C TRP A 7 -1.44 -7.17 -7.61
N ARG A 8 -1.49 -7.42 -8.91
CA ARG A 8 -0.30 -7.32 -9.75
C ARG A 8 -0.70 -7.00 -11.19
N ASN A 9 0.26 -6.43 -11.90
CA ASN A 9 0.22 -6.37 -13.36
C ASN A 9 1.51 -7.00 -13.92
N GLU A 10 1.89 -6.64 -15.13
CA GLU A 10 3.03 -7.25 -15.78
C GLU A 10 4.35 -6.96 -15.04
N ARG A 11 4.53 -5.76 -14.51
CA ARG A 11 5.80 -5.32 -13.93
C ARG A 11 5.75 -4.94 -12.46
N TRP A 12 4.56 -4.82 -11.89
CA TRP A 12 4.37 -4.31 -10.51
C TRP A 12 3.51 -5.25 -9.69
N VAL A 13 3.69 -5.16 -8.38
CA VAL A 13 2.88 -5.93 -7.43
C VAL A 13 2.60 -5.05 -6.20
N VAL A 14 1.40 -5.19 -5.65
CA VAL A 14 1.04 -4.60 -4.37
C VAL A 14 0.85 -5.72 -3.36
N THR A 15 1.52 -5.58 -2.22
CA THR A 15 1.41 -6.56 -1.13
C THR A 15 0.89 -5.89 0.12
N SER A 16 0.35 -6.69 1.02
CA SER A 16 -0.02 -6.28 2.36
C SER A 16 0.87 -7.01 3.35
N ARG A 17 0.62 -6.79 4.63
CA ARG A 17 1.15 -7.67 5.68
C ARG A 17 0.30 -8.93 5.74
N ASP A 18 0.79 -9.92 6.46
CA ASP A 18 0.08 -11.20 6.62
C ASP A 18 -1.11 -11.11 7.58
N ARG A 19 -1.18 -10.03 8.35
CA ARG A 19 -2.24 -9.81 9.34
C ARG A 19 -2.44 -8.31 9.54
N PRO A 20 -3.60 -7.91 10.10
CA PRO A 20 -3.83 -6.49 10.38
C PRO A 20 -2.92 -6.00 11.51
N SER A 21 -2.59 -4.73 11.47
CA SER A 21 -1.81 -4.04 12.49
C SER A 21 -2.56 -2.78 12.93
N GLY A 22 -1.90 -1.87 13.64
CA GLY A 22 -2.61 -0.75 14.26
C GLY A 22 -3.24 0.26 13.31
N LEU A 23 -2.65 0.47 12.14
CA LEU A 23 -3.24 1.34 11.12
C LEU A 23 -4.27 0.56 10.30
N PRO A 24 -5.25 1.25 9.70
CA PRO A 24 -6.27 0.54 8.92
C PRO A 24 -5.71 -0.23 7.74
N LEU A 25 -4.74 0.34 7.02
CA LEU A 25 -4.07 -0.32 5.91
C LEU A 25 -2.62 0.08 5.84
N MET A 26 -1.78 -0.88 5.54
CA MET A 26 -0.37 -0.70 5.24
C MET A 26 -0.07 -1.54 4.01
N LEU A 27 0.20 -0.88 2.89
CA LEU A 27 0.43 -1.56 1.62
C LEU A 27 1.81 -1.20 1.07
N PHE A 28 2.33 -2.07 0.23
CA PHE A 28 3.65 -1.90 -0.38
C PHE A 28 3.54 -2.08 -1.88
N LEU A 29 4.06 -1.11 -2.62
CA LEU A 29 4.16 -1.21 -4.08
C LEU A 29 5.62 -1.48 -4.43
N HIS A 30 5.86 -2.52 -5.19
CA HIS A 30 7.21 -2.84 -5.63
C HIS A 30 7.21 -3.44 -7.02
N SER A 31 8.38 -3.34 -7.67
CA SER A 31 8.57 -3.97 -8.96
C SER A 31 8.65 -5.48 -8.79
N ARG A 32 8.21 -6.22 -9.81
CA ARG A 32 8.32 -7.69 -9.79
C ARG A 32 9.76 -8.12 -9.98
N GLU A 33 10.53 -7.38 -10.78
CA GLU A 33 11.97 -7.61 -10.90
C GLU A 33 12.70 -6.92 -9.76
N HIS A 34 13.89 -7.42 -9.46
CA HIS A 34 14.72 -6.86 -8.38
C HIS A 34 15.40 -5.58 -8.87
N LEU A 35 14.69 -4.46 -8.76
CA LEU A 35 15.16 -3.13 -9.19
C LEU A 35 15.10 -2.15 -8.04
N ASP A 36 16.02 -1.22 -8.01
CA ASP A 36 15.93 -0.06 -7.13
C ASP A 36 15.35 1.12 -7.93
N LEU A 37 15.03 2.21 -7.24
CA LEU A 37 14.41 3.39 -7.85
C LEU A 37 15.22 3.91 -9.04
N THR A 38 16.53 3.97 -8.89
CA THR A 38 17.42 4.51 -9.94
C THR A 38 17.58 3.58 -11.14
N ASP A 39 17.11 2.33 -11.02
CA ASP A 39 17.17 1.35 -12.12
C ASP A 39 15.96 1.42 -13.04
N LEU A 40 14.93 2.19 -12.69
CA LEU A 40 13.72 2.28 -13.49
C LEU A 40 13.98 3.05 -14.77
N ASP A 41 13.51 2.52 -15.90
CA ASP A 41 13.47 3.31 -17.15
C ASP A 41 12.28 4.28 -17.12
N ASP A 42 12.18 5.14 -18.13
CA ASP A 42 11.15 6.16 -18.18
C ASP A 42 9.74 5.56 -18.21
N ALA A 43 9.56 4.43 -18.88
CA ALA A 43 8.25 3.76 -18.94
C ALA A 43 7.85 3.25 -17.56
N MET A 44 8.76 2.62 -16.84
CA MET A 44 8.47 2.14 -15.48
C MET A 44 8.29 3.29 -14.51
N ALA A 45 9.05 4.37 -14.67
CA ALA A 45 8.87 5.57 -13.85
C ALA A 45 7.47 6.16 -14.01
N ALA A 46 6.97 6.19 -15.24
CA ALA A 46 5.61 6.65 -15.54
C ALA A 46 4.57 5.71 -14.90
N GLU A 47 4.78 4.41 -14.99
CA GLU A 47 3.90 3.43 -14.35
C GLU A 47 3.87 3.59 -12.84
N LEU A 48 5.03 3.75 -12.23
CA LEU A 48 5.12 3.98 -10.79
C LEU A 48 4.28 5.19 -10.38
N GLY A 49 4.37 6.27 -11.14
CA GLY A 49 3.59 7.47 -10.88
C GLY A 49 2.09 7.23 -10.98
N ARG A 50 1.66 6.56 -12.05
CA ARG A 50 0.23 6.26 -12.23
C ARG A 50 -0.31 5.37 -11.12
N ILE A 51 0.37 4.26 -10.84
CA ILE A 51 -0.08 3.31 -9.82
C ILE A 51 -0.10 3.98 -8.45
N THR A 52 0.91 4.80 -8.15
CA THR A 52 0.96 5.54 -6.90
C THR A 52 -0.27 6.44 -6.72
N VAL A 53 -0.63 7.18 -7.76
CA VAL A 53 -1.80 8.06 -7.71
C VAL A 53 -3.09 7.26 -7.59
N TRP A 54 -3.25 6.20 -8.38
CA TRP A 54 -4.43 5.35 -8.29
C TRP A 54 -4.59 4.76 -6.90
N LEU A 55 -3.53 4.17 -6.39
CA LEU A 55 -3.56 3.49 -5.09
C LEU A 55 -3.87 4.48 -3.97
N HIS A 56 -3.26 5.65 -4.00
CA HIS A 56 -3.52 6.71 -3.02
C HIS A 56 -4.99 7.12 -3.02
N ARG A 57 -5.57 7.34 -4.21
CA ARG A 57 -6.99 7.71 -4.35
C ARG A 57 -7.91 6.63 -3.83
N ILE A 58 -7.63 5.38 -4.21
CA ILE A 58 -8.48 4.25 -3.83
C ILE A 58 -8.49 4.08 -2.32
N MET A 59 -7.32 4.10 -1.68
CA MET A 59 -7.22 3.99 -0.23
C MET A 59 -7.94 5.15 0.46
N GLY A 60 -7.79 6.37 -0.07
CA GLY A 60 -8.41 7.55 0.50
C GLY A 60 -9.93 7.58 0.37
N ASN A 61 -10.52 6.76 -0.49
CA ASN A 61 -11.96 6.68 -0.64
C ASN A 61 -12.64 5.82 0.43
N LEU A 62 -11.89 5.06 1.20
CA LEU A 62 -12.48 4.28 2.30
C LEU A 62 -12.92 5.23 3.41
N PRO A 63 -14.16 5.10 3.92
CA PRO A 63 -14.76 6.15 4.78
C PRO A 63 -14.06 6.34 6.13
N HIS A 64 -13.37 5.31 6.62
CA HIS A 64 -12.67 5.40 7.90
C HIS A 64 -11.23 5.90 7.77
N ILE A 65 -10.77 6.17 6.56
CA ILE A 65 -9.41 6.66 6.32
C ILE A 65 -9.43 8.17 6.17
N GLY A 66 -8.65 8.86 6.99
CA GLY A 66 -8.56 10.31 6.95
C GLY A 66 -7.41 10.83 6.10
N ARG A 67 -6.32 10.05 5.99
CA ARG A 67 -5.14 10.48 5.22
C ARG A 67 -4.32 9.26 4.82
N VAL A 68 -3.75 9.33 3.63
CA VAL A 68 -2.80 8.32 3.14
C VAL A 68 -1.43 8.97 2.99
N HIS A 69 -0.40 8.27 3.45
CA HIS A 69 0.98 8.70 3.31
C HIS A 69 1.73 7.76 2.38
N VAL A 70 2.62 8.33 1.58
CA VAL A 70 3.44 7.58 0.63
C VAL A 70 4.90 7.86 0.99
N CYS A 71 5.64 6.81 1.27
CA CYS A 71 7.04 6.93 1.71
C CYS A 71 7.91 5.88 1.07
N LYS A 72 9.19 6.20 0.93
CA LYS A 72 10.21 5.24 0.52
C LYS A 72 11.41 5.39 1.44
N TRP A 73 11.78 4.29 2.09
CA TRP A 73 13.02 4.20 2.83
C TRP A 73 13.94 3.24 2.08
N GLY A 74 15.24 3.47 2.17
CA GLY A 74 16.23 2.62 1.53
C GLY A 74 16.83 1.56 2.44
N ASP A 75 16.24 1.38 3.61
CA ASP A 75 16.78 0.44 4.58
C ASP A 75 16.52 -1.00 4.17
N GLY A 76 17.50 -1.85 4.32
CA GLY A 76 17.33 -3.28 4.19
C GLY A 76 17.47 -3.86 2.79
N GLY A 77 17.78 -3.06 1.77
CA GLY A 77 18.03 -3.65 0.47
C GLY A 77 17.87 -2.69 -0.70
N SER A 78 18.14 -3.24 -1.88
CA SER A 78 18.12 -2.51 -3.14
C SER A 78 16.87 -2.80 -3.98
N HIS A 79 15.89 -3.54 -3.44
CA HIS A 79 14.63 -3.76 -4.11
C HIS A 79 13.67 -2.63 -3.74
N LEU A 80 13.12 -1.96 -4.71
CA LEU A 80 12.23 -0.82 -4.51
C LEU A 80 10.96 -1.24 -3.78
N HIS A 81 10.69 -0.63 -2.63
CA HIS A 81 9.45 -0.76 -1.89
C HIS A 81 8.92 0.64 -1.59
N VAL A 82 7.74 0.96 -2.09
CA VAL A 82 7.06 2.21 -1.77
C VAL A 82 5.95 1.88 -0.77
N TRP A 83 5.94 2.56 0.33
CA TRP A 83 5.03 2.30 1.45
C TRP A 83 3.83 3.21 1.34
N PHE A 84 2.63 2.64 1.46
CA PHE A 84 1.38 3.38 1.54
C PHE A 84 0.75 3.04 2.87
N PHE A 85 0.65 4.01 3.77
CA PHE A 85 -0.02 3.75 5.04
C PHE A 85 -1.11 4.77 5.29
N ALA A 86 -2.24 4.27 5.78
CA ALA A 86 -3.43 5.04 5.99
C ALA A 86 -3.62 5.33 7.48
N ARG A 87 -4.13 6.52 7.79
CA ARG A 87 -4.49 6.88 9.17
C ARG A 87 -6.00 6.86 9.31
N TYR A 88 -6.47 6.53 10.52
CA TYR A 88 -7.88 6.63 10.84
C TYR A 88 -8.32 8.08 10.84
N GLU A 89 -9.49 8.35 10.25
CA GLU A 89 -10.11 9.67 10.31
C GLU A 89 -10.42 10.08 11.75
N ARG A 90 -10.81 9.13 12.58
CA ARG A 90 -11.16 9.38 13.98
C ARG A 90 -9.97 9.70 14.88
N LEU A 91 -8.74 9.58 14.36
CA LEU A 91 -7.51 9.84 15.11
C LEU A 91 -6.68 10.90 14.41
N PRO A 92 -7.18 12.15 14.32
CA PRO A 92 -6.51 13.18 13.52
C PRO A 92 -5.18 13.66 14.09
N ASP A 93 -4.93 13.40 15.37
CA ASP A 93 -3.70 13.85 16.03
C ASP A 93 -2.52 12.93 15.79
N ILE A 94 -2.73 11.78 15.17
CA ILE A 94 -1.64 10.89 14.78
C ILE A 94 -1.03 11.46 13.50
N LEU A 95 0.15 12.08 13.64
CA LEU A 95 0.82 12.69 12.50
C LEU A 95 1.52 11.63 11.65
N GLY A 96 1.66 11.93 10.35
CA GLY A 96 2.25 10.99 9.41
C GLY A 96 3.66 10.55 9.78
N SER A 97 4.46 11.48 10.29
CA SER A 97 5.83 11.18 10.69
C SER A 97 5.93 10.17 11.83
N MET A 98 4.86 9.99 12.60
CA MET A 98 4.80 9.05 13.72
C MET A 98 3.93 7.83 13.44
N ALA A 99 3.34 7.75 12.25
CA ALA A 99 2.33 6.74 11.96
C ALA A 99 2.87 5.30 12.08
N ILE A 100 4.13 5.09 11.71
CA ILE A 100 4.75 3.77 11.79
C ILE A 100 4.81 3.28 13.23
N GLU A 101 5.15 4.16 14.18
CA GLU A 101 5.16 3.78 15.58
C GLU A 101 3.75 3.48 16.09
N TRP A 102 2.76 4.27 15.66
CA TRP A 102 1.38 4.02 16.06
C TRP A 102 0.85 2.71 15.52
N ASP A 103 1.33 2.29 14.35
CA ASP A 103 0.96 0.99 13.78
C ASP A 103 1.31 -0.17 14.70
N GLU A 104 2.40 -0.05 15.45
CA GLU A 104 2.82 -1.09 16.38
C GLU A 104 2.10 -1.01 17.73
N MET A 105 1.52 0.15 18.05
CA MET A 105 0.96 0.42 19.37
C MET A 105 -0.55 0.33 19.43
N LEU A 106 -1.24 0.67 18.34
CA LEU A 106 -2.69 0.64 18.31
C LEU A 106 -3.21 -0.79 18.14
N PRO A 107 -4.38 -1.09 18.70
CA PRO A 107 -5.00 -2.40 18.45
C PRO A 107 -5.38 -2.51 16.98
N PRO A 108 -5.24 -3.70 16.38
CA PRO A 108 -5.59 -3.89 14.98
C PRO A 108 -7.10 -3.81 14.77
N PRO A 109 -7.55 -3.45 13.56
CA PRO A 109 -8.96 -3.56 13.21
C PRO A 109 -9.40 -5.03 13.19
N PRO A 110 -10.71 -5.29 13.22
CA PRO A 110 -11.21 -6.64 13.02
C PRO A 110 -10.69 -7.20 11.68
N GLU A 111 -10.31 -8.45 11.69
CA GLU A 111 -9.69 -9.05 10.51
C GLU A 111 -10.61 -9.03 9.29
N GLU A 112 -11.91 -9.23 9.49
CA GLU A 112 -12.87 -9.21 8.38
C GLU A 112 -12.99 -7.83 7.75
N VAL A 113 -12.84 -6.76 8.54
CA VAL A 113 -12.85 -5.38 8.02
C VAL A 113 -11.58 -5.14 7.20
N TRP A 114 -10.44 -5.50 7.76
CA TRP A 114 -9.16 -5.37 7.08
C TRP A 114 -9.13 -6.13 5.75
N ARG A 115 -9.63 -7.36 5.74
CA ARG A 115 -9.68 -8.16 4.49
C ARG A 115 -10.64 -7.56 3.47
N ALA A 116 -11.77 -7.02 3.92
CA ALA A 116 -12.70 -6.34 3.01
C ALA A 116 -12.04 -5.12 2.38
N ASP A 117 -11.27 -4.37 3.15
CA ASP A 117 -10.54 -3.20 2.63
C ASP A 117 -9.47 -3.62 1.62
N LEU A 118 -8.76 -4.70 1.89
CA LEU A 118 -7.78 -5.22 0.92
C LEU A 118 -8.45 -5.60 -0.40
N ARG A 119 -9.59 -6.28 -0.34
CA ARG A 119 -10.34 -6.64 -1.55
C ARG A 119 -10.82 -5.40 -2.30
N TYR A 120 -11.33 -4.43 -1.57
CA TYR A 120 -11.77 -3.17 -2.17
C TYR A 120 -10.64 -2.52 -2.95
N VAL A 121 -9.47 -2.40 -2.33
CA VAL A 121 -8.31 -1.77 -2.97
C VAL A 121 -7.89 -2.58 -4.20
N ALA A 122 -7.76 -3.89 -4.05
CA ALA A 122 -7.30 -4.75 -5.15
C ALA A 122 -8.24 -4.70 -6.34
N GLU A 123 -9.54 -4.77 -6.10
CA GLU A 123 -10.54 -4.76 -7.17
C GLU A 123 -10.61 -3.42 -7.88
N ARG A 124 -10.53 -2.32 -7.14
CA ARG A 124 -10.53 -0.99 -7.75
C ARG A 124 -9.25 -0.74 -8.54
N LEU A 125 -8.13 -1.19 -8.05
CA LEU A 125 -6.88 -1.08 -8.78
C LEU A 125 -6.94 -1.87 -10.09
N ALA A 126 -7.54 -3.06 -10.04
CA ALA A 126 -7.72 -3.91 -11.23
C ALA A 126 -8.63 -3.27 -12.28
N HIS A 127 -9.49 -2.34 -11.90
CA HIS A 127 -10.29 -1.58 -12.87
C HIS A 127 -9.43 -0.65 -13.73
N HIS A 128 -8.28 -0.23 -13.22
CA HIS A 128 -7.34 0.58 -13.99
C HIS A 128 -6.41 -0.31 -14.82
N ASP A 129 -5.87 -1.36 -14.21
CA ASP A 129 -4.92 -2.26 -14.86
C ASP A 129 -4.68 -3.45 -13.94
N GLY A 130 -4.22 -4.56 -14.50
CA GLY A 130 -3.78 -5.70 -13.71
C GLY A 130 -4.90 -6.58 -13.18
N THR A 131 -4.54 -7.39 -12.19
CA THR A 131 -5.41 -8.44 -11.67
C THR A 131 -5.43 -8.39 -10.14
N ALA A 132 -6.64 -8.40 -9.57
CA ALA A 132 -6.83 -8.57 -8.13
C ALA A 132 -6.54 -10.02 -7.75
N LEU A 133 -5.87 -10.21 -6.62
CA LEU A 133 -5.46 -11.53 -6.13
C LEU A 133 -6.15 -11.91 -4.82
N VAL A 134 -7.00 -11.04 -4.31
CA VAL A 134 -7.79 -11.29 -3.10
C VAL A 134 -9.25 -10.96 -3.33
#